data_6c77592fcbe87e8d620cb2a61a14e784
#
_entry.id   6c77592fcbe87e8d620cb2a61a14e784
#
_cell.length_a   1.000
_cell.length_b   1.000
_cell.length_c   1.000
_cell.angle_alpha   90.00
_cell.angle_beta   90.00
_cell.angle_gamma   90.00
#
_symmetry.space_group_name_H-M   'P 1'
#
loop_
_entity.id
_entity.type
_entity.pdbx_description
1 polymer ?
#
loop_
_entity_poly.entity_id
_entity_poly.type
_entity_poly.pdbx_seq_one_letter_code
_entity_poly.pdbx_strand_id
1 'polypeptide(L)'
;RLDWIFDSDASSLAERYDRWASTYDTDHDEWGWRGPHAAAECLMLHGSGSVVLDAGCGTGQVGVALRSCGFEGDLIGVDFSSGMLATAARQGVYDQLVHATILDLPLAESSVDAVISTGVFTHGHVGGEAFSELVRVGGHGSVAVITVRQDIADDLMVDAETLEAAGRWQLVERSKPQQLHPSRDEVLQSLVVW
;
A
#
# COMPACT_ATOMS: atom_id res chain seq x y z
N ARG A 1 13.36 16.20 6.73
CA ARG A 1 14.28 15.39 5.92
C ARG A 1 14.11 13.94 6.31
N LEU A 2 13.68 13.11 5.36
CA LEU A 2 13.43 11.67 5.55
C LEU A 2 14.65 10.82 5.11
N ASP A 3 15.81 11.44 4.90
CA ASP A 3 17.01 10.77 4.40
C ASP A 3 17.43 9.57 5.28
N TRP A 4 17.03 9.60 6.56
CA TRP A 4 17.28 8.54 7.53
C TRP A 4 16.40 7.28 7.34
N ILE A 5 15.33 7.37 6.53
CA ILE A 5 14.45 6.22 6.23
C ILE A 5 15.09 5.30 5.18
N PHE A 6 15.95 5.86 4.32
CA PHE A 6 16.42 5.17 3.12
C PHE A 6 17.78 4.44 3.27
N ASP A 7 18.37 4.40 4.44
CA ASP A 7 19.80 4.04 4.61
C ASP A 7 20.03 2.82 5.52
N SER A 8 19.39 1.65 5.31
CA SER A 8 19.67 0.49 6.17
C SER A 8 18.98 -0.83 5.82
N ASP A 9 19.42 -1.90 6.48
CA ASP A 9 18.81 -3.23 6.45
C ASP A 9 17.36 -3.27 6.99
N ALA A 10 16.66 -4.36 6.74
CA ALA A 10 15.23 -4.48 7.08
C ALA A 10 14.91 -4.34 8.58
N SER A 11 15.84 -4.76 9.47
CA SER A 11 15.62 -4.65 10.92
C SER A 11 15.63 -3.20 11.40
N SER A 12 16.55 -2.40 10.87
CA SER A 12 16.62 -0.97 11.20
C SER A 12 15.47 -0.15 10.60
N LEU A 13 14.89 -0.61 9.49
CA LEU A 13 13.73 0.02 8.88
C LEU A 13 12.50 -0.12 9.80
N ALA A 14 12.22 -1.31 10.32
CA ALA A 14 11.11 -1.53 11.25
C ALA A 14 11.21 -0.63 12.50
N GLU A 15 12.39 -0.57 13.13
CA GLU A 15 12.63 0.29 14.29
C GLU A 15 12.44 1.78 13.99
N ARG A 16 12.68 2.21 12.76
CA ARG A 16 12.45 3.59 12.34
C ARG A 16 10.97 3.90 12.21
N TYR A 17 10.23 3.02 11.56
CA TYR A 17 8.79 3.17 11.46
C TYR A 17 8.12 3.08 12.82
N ASP A 18 8.58 2.21 13.72
CA ASP A 18 8.09 2.16 15.11
C ASP A 18 8.25 3.51 15.83
N ARG A 19 9.41 4.15 15.68
CA ARG A 19 9.65 5.47 16.28
C ARG A 19 8.85 6.58 15.62
N TRP A 20 8.67 6.51 14.30
CA TRP A 20 7.96 7.52 13.53
C TRP A 20 6.44 7.43 13.69
N ALA A 21 5.90 6.28 14.06
CA ALA A 21 4.48 6.02 14.17
C ALA A 21 3.70 7.07 14.99
N SER A 22 4.35 7.68 15.99
CA SER A 22 3.70 8.70 16.84
C SER A 22 3.49 10.06 16.17
N THR A 23 4.27 10.40 15.15
CA THR A 23 4.19 11.70 14.43
C THR A 23 3.86 11.53 12.96
N TYR A 24 3.81 10.29 12.46
CA TYR A 24 3.65 9.95 11.05
C TYR A 24 2.46 10.67 10.40
N ASP A 25 1.29 10.60 11.02
CA ASP A 25 0.07 11.21 10.48
C ASP A 25 0.20 12.73 10.44
N THR A 26 0.72 13.35 11.52
CA THR A 26 0.94 14.81 11.59
C THR A 26 1.91 15.27 10.51
N ASP A 27 3.02 14.54 10.31
CA ASP A 27 4.01 14.87 9.29
C ASP A 27 3.40 14.77 7.88
N HIS A 28 2.59 13.74 7.62
CA HIS A 28 1.91 13.56 6.34
C HIS A 28 0.80 14.59 6.09
N ASP A 29 0.07 14.98 7.13
CA ASP A 29 -0.92 16.07 7.07
C ASP A 29 -0.25 17.40 6.72
N GLU A 30 0.90 17.72 7.34
CA GLU A 30 1.68 18.90 7.02
C GLU A 30 2.18 18.91 5.56
N TRP A 31 2.50 17.74 5.01
CA TRP A 31 2.89 17.62 3.61
C TRP A 31 1.70 17.57 2.65
N GLY A 32 0.50 17.47 3.17
CA GLY A 32 -0.74 17.39 2.40
C GLY A 32 -0.86 16.08 1.61
N TRP A 33 -0.37 14.94 2.14
CA TRP A 33 -0.39 13.68 1.42
C TRP A 33 -1.81 13.18 1.13
N ARG A 34 -2.07 12.95 -0.15
CA ARG A 34 -3.37 12.53 -0.67
C ARG A 34 -3.40 11.10 -1.19
N GLY A 35 -2.27 10.39 -1.11
CA GLY A 35 -2.15 9.02 -1.61
C GLY A 35 -3.22 8.07 -1.10
N PRO A 36 -3.46 7.96 0.22
CA PRO A 36 -4.49 7.08 0.78
C PRO A 36 -5.88 7.34 0.21
N HIS A 37 -6.27 8.61 0.12
CA HIS A 37 -7.60 8.97 -0.37
C HIS A 37 -7.77 8.70 -1.86
N ALA A 38 -6.78 9.09 -2.66
CA ALA A 38 -6.79 8.84 -4.10
C ALA A 38 -6.81 7.34 -4.44
N ALA A 39 -6.06 6.52 -3.69
CA ALA A 39 -6.06 5.08 -3.86
C ALA A 39 -7.39 4.44 -3.43
N ALA A 40 -7.97 4.89 -2.31
CA ALA A 40 -9.29 4.41 -1.86
C ALA A 40 -10.39 4.73 -2.88
N GLU A 41 -10.47 5.97 -3.37
CA GLU A 41 -11.42 6.35 -4.43
C GLU A 41 -11.22 5.50 -5.68
N CYS A 42 -9.97 5.29 -6.10
CA CYS A 42 -9.64 4.46 -7.26
C CYS A 42 -10.12 3.02 -7.05
N LEU A 43 -9.86 2.41 -5.89
CA LEU A 43 -10.32 1.06 -5.60
C LEU A 43 -11.84 0.95 -5.62
N MET A 44 -12.55 1.89 -5.01
CA MET A 44 -14.02 1.90 -5.00
C MET A 44 -14.62 2.01 -6.41
N LEU A 45 -13.95 2.69 -7.34
CA LEU A 45 -14.38 2.79 -8.74
C LEU A 45 -14.19 1.47 -9.52
N HIS A 46 -13.13 0.71 -9.22
CA HIS A 46 -12.82 -0.55 -9.92
C HIS A 46 -13.47 -1.78 -9.26
N GLY A 47 -14.02 -1.64 -8.07
CA GLY A 47 -14.68 -2.70 -7.32
C GLY A 47 -13.80 -3.27 -6.22
N SER A 48 -14.21 -3.03 -4.98
CA SER A 48 -13.46 -3.47 -3.78
C SER A 48 -13.81 -4.90 -3.34
N GLY A 49 -14.91 -5.46 -3.82
CA GLY A 49 -15.44 -6.72 -3.28
C GLY A 49 -15.88 -6.58 -1.81
N SER A 50 -15.81 -7.69 -1.08
CA SER A 50 -16.22 -7.78 0.33
C SER A 50 -15.06 -7.82 1.30
N VAL A 51 -13.86 -8.24 0.86
CA VAL A 51 -12.65 -8.38 1.68
C VAL A 51 -11.51 -7.61 1.02
N VAL A 52 -10.99 -6.60 1.70
CA VAL A 52 -9.87 -5.78 1.21
C VAL A 52 -8.64 -5.99 2.09
N LEU A 53 -7.50 -6.24 1.45
CA LEU A 53 -6.18 -6.20 2.08
C LEU A 53 -5.55 -4.82 1.88
N ASP A 54 -5.21 -4.15 2.96
CA ASP A 54 -4.33 -2.98 3.00
C ASP A 54 -2.89 -3.47 3.28
N ALA A 55 -2.10 -3.59 2.20
CA ALA A 55 -0.75 -4.14 2.25
C ALA A 55 0.27 -3.03 2.54
N GLY A 56 0.84 -3.04 3.75
CA GLY A 56 1.63 -1.96 4.30
C GLY A 56 0.73 -0.85 4.85
N CYS A 57 -0.19 -1.22 5.75
CA CYS A 57 -1.25 -0.33 6.22
C CYS A 57 -0.76 0.86 7.07
N GLY A 58 0.49 0.81 7.56
CA GLY A 58 1.09 1.87 8.38
C GLY A 58 0.20 2.23 9.58
N THR A 59 -0.07 3.52 9.73
CA THR A 59 -0.93 4.07 10.78
C THR A 59 -2.43 3.94 10.51
N GLY A 60 -2.81 3.38 9.34
CA GLY A 60 -4.20 3.11 8.99
C GLY A 60 -4.89 4.18 8.16
N GLN A 61 -4.16 5.12 7.57
CA GLN A 61 -4.74 6.21 6.77
C GLN A 61 -5.57 5.69 5.57
N VAL A 62 -5.14 4.60 4.92
CA VAL A 62 -5.90 3.95 3.84
C VAL A 62 -7.21 3.38 4.36
N GLY A 63 -7.20 2.70 5.49
CA GLY A 63 -8.40 2.16 6.11
C GLY A 63 -9.42 3.25 6.43
N VAL A 64 -8.97 4.38 7.00
CA VAL A 64 -9.81 5.55 7.25
C VAL A 64 -10.38 6.10 5.94
N ALA A 65 -9.56 6.20 4.89
CA ALA A 65 -10.02 6.67 3.59
C ALA A 65 -11.08 5.74 2.96
N LEU A 66 -10.87 4.41 2.99
CA LEU A 66 -11.82 3.43 2.48
C LEU A 66 -13.17 3.52 3.21
N ARG A 67 -13.17 3.60 4.56
CA ARG A 67 -14.41 3.78 5.32
C ARG A 67 -15.11 5.10 4.98
N SER A 68 -14.34 6.17 4.75
CA SER A 68 -14.89 7.47 4.32
C SER A 68 -15.49 7.43 2.91
N CYS A 69 -14.97 6.56 2.02
CA CYS A 69 -15.53 6.28 0.70
C CYS A 69 -16.75 5.33 0.74
N GLY A 70 -17.16 4.86 1.92
CA GLY A 70 -18.33 3.99 2.10
C GLY A 70 -18.03 2.49 1.99
N PHE A 71 -16.78 2.06 2.10
CA PHE A 71 -16.47 0.63 2.17
C PHE A 71 -16.96 0.04 3.50
N GLU A 72 -17.82 -0.96 3.45
CA GLU A 72 -18.44 -1.61 4.62
C GLU A 72 -17.99 -3.08 4.81
N GLY A 73 -17.19 -3.62 3.87
CA GLY A 73 -16.68 -5.00 3.93
C GLY A 73 -15.56 -5.20 4.96
N ASP A 74 -15.03 -6.42 5.02
CA ASP A 74 -13.93 -6.79 5.92
C ASP A 74 -12.61 -6.13 5.45
N LEU A 75 -11.92 -5.46 6.34
CA LEU A 75 -10.66 -4.77 6.08
C LEU A 75 -9.53 -5.39 6.89
N ILE A 76 -8.56 -5.95 6.20
CA ILE A 76 -7.36 -6.57 6.78
C ILE A 76 -6.18 -5.62 6.55
N GLY A 77 -5.53 -5.16 7.62
CA GLY A 77 -4.31 -4.38 7.54
C GLY A 77 -3.09 -5.24 7.86
N VAL A 78 -2.06 -5.17 7.03
CA VAL A 78 -0.77 -5.85 7.27
C VAL A 78 0.34 -4.81 7.28
N ASP A 79 1.19 -4.86 8.30
CA ASP A 79 2.40 -4.03 8.37
C ASP A 79 3.51 -4.75 9.13
N PHE A 80 4.76 -4.45 8.81
CA PHE A 80 5.93 -5.02 9.46
C PHE A 80 6.36 -4.25 10.72
N SER A 81 5.81 -3.05 10.96
CA SER A 81 6.07 -2.21 12.13
C SER A 81 4.97 -2.38 13.17
N SER A 82 5.36 -2.83 14.36
CA SER A 82 4.42 -2.96 15.48
C SER A 82 3.91 -1.60 15.97
N GLY A 83 4.73 -0.56 15.91
CA GLY A 83 4.35 0.81 16.25
C GLY A 83 3.30 1.39 15.32
N MET A 84 3.43 1.12 14.01
CA MET A 84 2.44 1.49 13.02
C MET A 84 1.11 0.79 13.27
N LEU A 85 1.13 -0.54 13.45
CA LEU A 85 -0.07 -1.33 13.76
C LEU A 85 -0.76 -0.88 15.05
N ALA A 86 0.00 -0.52 16.08
CA ALA A 86 -0.57 0.02 17.32
C ALA A 86 -1.28 1.36 17.07
N THR A 87 -0.85 2.15 16.11
CA THR A 87 -1.54 3.39 15.70
C THR A 87 -2.77 3.06 14.85
N ALA A 88 -2.66 2.16 13.87
CA ALA A 88 -3.77 1.70 13.06
C ALA A 88 -4.92 1.11 13.91
N ALA A 89 -4.57 0.34 14.95
CA ALA A 89 -5.56 -0.21 15.88
C ALA A 89 -6.41 0.86 16.57
N ARG A 90 -5.83 2.03 16.86
CA ARG A 90 -6.57 3.16 17.47
C ARG A 90 -7.56 3.82 16.52
N GLN A 91 -7.39 3.65 15.21
CA GLN A 91 -8.35 4.14 14.21
C GLN A 91 -9.69 3.38 14.27
N GLY A 92 -9.67 2.11 14.71
CA GLY A 92 -10.88 1.29 14.86
C GLY A 92 -11.60 0.96 13.55
N VAL A 93 -10.88 0.99 12.42
CA VAL A 93 -11.45 0.81 11.07
C VAL A 93 -11.14 -0.56 10.44
N TYR A 94 -10.17 -1.29 11.00
CA TYR A 94 -9.78 -2.62 10.55
C TYR A 94 -10.49 -3.71 11.34
N ASP A 95 -10.92 -4.77 10.64
CA ASP A 95 -11.45 -5.97 11.24
C ASP A 95 -10.33 -6.89 11.73
N GLN A 96 -9.18 -6.86 11.02
CA GLN A 96 -7.98 -7.59 11.40
C GLN A 96 -6.73 -6.76 11.13
N LEU A 97 -5.79 -6.79 12.07
CA LEU A 97 -4.43 -6.24 11.90
C LEU A 97 -3.41 -7.36 12.12
N VAL A 98 -2.47 -7.49 11.18
CA VAL A 98 -1.51 -8.58 11.13
C VAL A 98 -0.09 -8.02 11.07
N HIS A 99 0.75 -8.43 12.00
CA HIS A 99 2.18 -8.09 12.00
C HIS A 99 2.93 -9.07 11.10
N ALA A 100 3.21 -8.66 9.86
CA ALA A 100 3.91 -9.46 8.86
C ALA A 100 4.55 -8.58 7.79
N THR A 101 5.45 -9.17 7.01
CA THR A 101 5.94 -8.53 5.78
C THR A 101 5.00 -8.84 4.60
N ILE A 102 4.90 -7.92 3.67
CA ILE A 102 4.13 -8.14 2.43
C ILE A 102 4.83 -9.12 1.46
N LEU A 103 6.05 -9.54 1.76
CA LEU A 103 6.79 -10.57 1.02
C LEU A 103 6.38 -12.00 1.41
N ASP A 104 5.74 -12.17 2.57
CA ASP A 104 5.28 -13.45 3.09
C ASP A 104 4.02 -13.20 3.94
N LEU A 105 2.88 -13.14 3.25
CA LEU A 105 1.60 -12.83 3.86
C LEU A 105 0.99 -14.09 4.51
N PRO A 106 0.67 -14.06 5.82
CA PRO A 106 0.04 -15.19 6.51
C PRO A 106 -1.47 -15.28 6.18
N LEU A 107 -1.80 -15.11 4.91
CA LEU A 107 -3.14 -15.19 4.35
C LEU A 107 -3.23 -16.34 3.34
N ALA A 108 -4.38 -16.97 3.25
CA ALA A 108 -4.59 -18.04 2.27
C ALA A 108 -4.58 -17.51 0.82
N GLU A 109 -4.29 -18.38 -0.12
CA GLU A 109 -4.47 -18.09 -1.55
C GLU A 109 -5.93 -17.71 -1.82
N SER A 110 -6.14 -16.69 -2.65
CA SER A 110 -7.49 -16.22 -3.06
C SER A 110 -8.42 -15.91 -1.88
N SER A 111 -7.87 -15.30 -0.83
CA SER A 111 -8.61 -14.99 0.40
C SER A 111 -9.10 -13.55 0.49
N VAL A 112 -8.72 -12.70 -0.46
CA VAL A 112 -9.17 -11.30 -0.53
C VAL A 112 -9.68 -10.96 -1.92
N ASP A 113 -10.66 -10.07 -1.99
CA ASP A 113 -11.25 -9.62 -3.26
C ASP A 113 -10.49 -8.45 -3.86
N ALA A 114 -9.80 -7.69 -3.03
CA ALA A 114 -8.97 -6.58 -3.50
C ALA A 114 -7.76 -6.33 -2.59
N VAL A 115 -6.73 -5.73 -3.19
CA VAL A 115 -5.52 -5.29 -2.50
C VAL A 115 -5.33 -3.79 -2.75
N ILE A 116 -5.01 -3.05 -1.70
CA ILE A 116 -4.60 -1.67 -1.79
C ILE A 116 -3.24 -1.49 -1.10
N SER A 117 -2.35 -0.69 -1.69
CA SER A 117 -1.03 -0.42 -1.09
C SER A 117 -0.55 0.98 -1.43
N THR A 118 -0.29 1.78 -0.42
CA THR A 118 0.16 3.18 -0.61
C THR A 118 1.43 3.48 0.17
N GLY A 119 2.40 4.13 -0.51
CA GLY A 119 3.66 4.55 0.11
C GLY A 119 4.64 3.41 0.42
N VAL A 120 4.35 2.19 -0.03
CA VAL A 120 5.15 0.98 0.23
C VAL A 120 6.22 0.80 -0.84
N PHE A 121 5.84 0.91 -2.11
CA PHE A 121 6.76 0.74 -3.25
C PHE A 121 7.55 2.03 -3.48
N THR A 122 8.66 2.15 -2.73
CA THR A 122 9.53 3.32 -2.71
C THR A 122 10.98 2.90 -2.46
N HIS A 123 11.94 3.81 -2.66
CA HIS A 123 13.36 3.52 -2.46
C HIS A 123 13.66 2.94 -1.07
N GLY A 124 14.47 1.88 -1.03
CA GLY A 124 14.92 1.24 0.21
C GLY A 124 13.85 0.43 0.94
N HIS A 125 12.69 0.21 0.30
CA HIS A 125 11.60 -0.62 0.79
C HIS A 125 11.47 -1.87 -0.07
N VAL A 126 10.24 -2.29 -0.34
CA VAL A 126 9.93 -3.49 -1.11
C VAL A 126 9.86 -3.15 -2.60
N GLY A 127 10.40 -4.03 -3.44
CA GLY A 127 10.32 -3.97 -4.89
C GLY A 127 9.17 -4.83 -5.45
N GLY A 128 9.26 -5.13 -6.76
CA GLY A 128 8.24 -5.91 -7.45
C GLY A 128 8.17 -7.38 -7.03
N GLU A 129 9.15 -7.88 -6.26
CA GLU A 129 9.13 -9.23 -5.68
C GLU A 129 7.89 -9.49 -4.81
N ALA A 130 7.29 -8.44 -4.22
CA ALA A 130 6.06 -8.56 -3.45
C ALA A 130 4.82 -8.84 -4.31
N PHE A 131 4.84 -8.50 -5.59
CA PHE A 131 3.65 -8.62 -6.44
C PHE A 131 3.13 -10.06 -6.54
N SER A 132 4.02 -11.06 -6.51
CA SER A 132 3.62 -12.46 -6.52
C SER A 132 2.78 -12.86 -5.30
N GLU A 133 3.09 -12.28 -4.12
CA GLU A 133 2.30 -12.49 -2.90
C GLU A 133 0.94 -11.78 -2.98
N LEU A 134 0.90 -10.56 -3.48
CA LEU A 134 -0.35 -9.83 -3.68
C LEU A 134 -1.28 -10.57 -4.65
N VAL A 135 -0.72 -11.09 -5.76
CA VAL A 135 -1.46 -11.93 -6.72
C VAL A 135 -1.94 -13.24 -6.08
N ARG A 136 -1.13 -13.85 -5.20
CA ARG A 136 -1.49 -15.10 -4.53
C ARG A 136 -2.70 -14.91 -3.62
N VAL A 137 -2.68 -13.88 -2.78
CA VAL A 137 -3.76 -13.65 -1.81
C VAL A 137 -5.03 -13.11 -2.46
N GLY A 138 -4.90 -12.30 -3.54
CA GLY A 138 -6.03 -11.76 -4.29
C GLY A 138 -6.75 -12.82 -5.12
N GLY A 139 -6.02 -13.69 -5.79
CA GLY A 139 -6.62 -14.71 -6.67
C GLY A 139 -7.29 -14.15 -7.93
N HIS A 140 -8.06 -15.01 -8.58
CA HIS A 140 -8.68 -14.66 -9.87
C HIS A 140 -9.84 -13.66 -9.71
N GLY A 141 -9.76 -12.57 -10.46
CA GLY A 141 -10.80 -11.53 -10.49
C GLY A 141 -10.67 -10.48 -9.36
N SER A 142 -9.64 -10.59 -8.53
CA SER A 142 -9.31 -9.54 -7.56
C SER A 142 -8.74 -8.30 -8.25
N VAL A 143 -8.87 -7.16 -7.59
CA VAL A 143 -8.33 -5.87 -8.06
C VAL A 143 -7.19 -5.44 -7.13
N ALA A 144 -6.08 -4.98 -7.68
CA ALA A 144 -5.00 -4.37 -6.92
C ALA A 144 -4.82 -2.90 -7.30
N VAL A 145 -4.80 -2.00 -6.32
CA VAL A 145 -4.50 -0.57 -6.49
C VAL A 145 -3.25 -0.22 -5.71
N ILE A 146 -2.22 0.21 -6.41
CA ILE A 146 -0.90 0.47 -5.83
C ILE A 146 -0.42 1.87 -6.22
N THR A 147 0.10 2.63 -5.26
CA THR A 147 0.83 3.87 -5.56
C THR A 147 2.27 3.54 -5.89
N VAL A 148 2.74 4.00 -7.04
CA VAL A 148 4.11 3.77 -7.54
C VAL A 148 4.81 5.10 -7.74
N ARG A 149 5.98 5.29 -7.13
CA ARG A 149 6.82 6.46 -7.38
C ARG A 149 7.43 6.40 -8.77
N GLN A 150 7.51 7.54 -9.44
CA GLN A 150 8.00 7.60 -10.83
C GLN A 150 9.48 7.28 -10.98
N ASP A 151 10.29 7.58 -9.97
CA ASP A 151 11.74 7.37 -9.97
C ASP A 151 12.16 5.89 -9.83
N ILE A 152 11.24 4.99 -9.47
CA ILE A 152 11.45 3.53 -9.41
C ILE A 152 10.44 2.77 -10.27
N ALA A 153 9.58 3.47 -10.99
CA ALA A 153 8.47 2.84 -11.70
C ALA A 153 8.93 1.86 -12.76
N ASP A 154 10.01 2.17 -13.48
CA ASP A 154 10.50 1.32 -14.57
C ASP A 154 10.98 -0.04 -14.03
N ASP A 155 11.68 -0.06 -12.89
CA ASP A 155 12.14 -1.30 -12.25
C ASP A 155 10.94 -2.15 -11.77
N LEU A 156 9.96 -1.52 -11.11
CA LEU A 156 8.76 -2.20 -10.64
C LEU A 156 7.90 -2.77 -11.79
N MET A 157 7.83 -2.05 -12.90
CA MET A 157 7.04 -2.50 -14.05
C MET A 157 7.63 -3.74 -14.72
N VAL A 158 8.93 -3.99 -14.65
CA VAL A 158 9.54 -5.22 -15.17
C VAL A 158 8.98 -6.47 -14.48
N ASP A 159 8.86 -6.43 -13.14
CA ASP A 159 8.28 -7.55 -12.38
C ASP A 159 6.78 -7.70 -12.67
N ALA A 160 6.07 -6.58 -12.79
CA ALA A 160 4.66 -6.55 -13.16
C ALA A 160 4.40 -7.17 -14.54
N GLU A 161 5.19 -6.78 -15.55
CA GLU A 161 5.12 -7.31 -16.92
C GLU A 161 5.43 -8.82 -16.97
N THR A 162 6.33 -9.30 -16.11
CA THR A 162 6.63 -10.72 -15.99
C THR A 162 5.40 -11.51 -15.51
N LEU A 163 4.67 -11.01 -14.51
CA LEU A 163 3.44 -11.62 -14.04
C LEU A 163 2.30 -11.52 -15.07
N GLU A 164 2.23 -10.42 -15.79
CA GLU A 164 1.26 -10.24 -16.88
C GLU A 164 1.53 -11.21 -18.02
N ALA A 165 2.78 -11.35 -18.46
CA ALA A 165 3.17 -12.33 -19.48
C ALA A 165 2.89 -13.77 -19.06
N ALA A 166 2.93 -14.07 -17.76
CA ALA A 166 2.53 -15.36 -17.18
C ALA A 166 1.01 -15.52 -17.00
N GLY A 167 0.21 -14.53 -17.39
CA GLY A 167 -1.25 -14.54 -17.24
C GLY A 167 -1.73 -14.53 -15.78
N ARG A 168 -0.90 -14.03 -14.87
CA ARG A 168 -1.19 -14.01 -13.43
C ARG A 168 -1.97 -12.77 -12.99
N TRP A 169 -1.79 -11.65 -13.65
CA TRP A 169 -2.61 -10.46 -13.54
C TRP A 169 -2.64 -9.68 -14.87
N GLN A 170 -3.36 -8.59 -14.94
CA GLN A 170 -3.48 -7.76 -16.13
C GLN A 170 -3.52 -6.29 -15.72
N LEU A 171 -2.70 -5.48 -16.36
CA LEU A 171 -2.77 -4.02 -16.19
C LEU A 171 -4.12 -3.50 -16.73
N VAL A 172 -4.90 -2.90 -15.84
CA VAL A 172 -6.21 -2.29 -16.17
C VAL A 172 -6.05 -0.80 -16.42
N GLU A 173 -5.35 -0.10 -15.52
CA GLU A 173 -5.16 1.35 -15.62
C GLU A 173 -3.84 1.78 -14.98
N ARG A 174 -3.21 2.79 -15.57
CA ARG A 174 -2.12 3.55 -14.96
C ARG A 174 -2.42 5.03 -15.10
N SER A 175 -2.60 5.72 -13.99
CA SER A 175 -2.80 7.16 -14.00
C SER A 175 -1.57 7.90 -14.51
N LYS A 176 -1.75 9.09 -15.01
CA LYS A 176 -0.61 10.01 -15.22
C LYS A 176 0.05 10.30 -13.86
N PRO A 177 1.38 10.55 -13.86
CA PRO A 177 2.06 10.97 -12.66
C PRO A 177 1.39 12.18 -12.01
N GLN A 178 1.15 12.09 -10.71
CA GLN A 178 0.47 13.10 -9.91
C GLN A 178 1.32 13.47 -8.71
N GLN A 179 1.17 14.70 -8.26
CA GLN A 179 1.77 15.17 -7.02
C GLN A 179 0.84 14.82 -5.85
N LEU A 180 1.04 13.63 -5.27
CA LEU A 180 0.26 13.19 -4.11
C LEU A 180 0.77 13.79 -2.78
N HIS A 181 1.95 14.42 -2.79
CA HIS A 181 2.51 15.22 -1.69
C HIS A 181 2.69 16.67 -2.17
N PRO A 182 1.70 17.56 -2.04
CA PRO A 182 1.79 18.93 -2.55
C PRO A 182 2.98 19.75 -2.03
N SER A 183 3.46 19.47 -0.83
CA SER A 183 4.63 20.13 -0.23
C SER A 183 5.98 19.52 -0.66
N ARG A 184 5.97 18.53 -1.57
CA ARG A 184 7.16 17.80 -2.02
C ARG A 184 7.14 17.67 -3.53
N ASP A 185 7.53 18.73 -4.22
CA ASP A 185 7.49 18.87 -5.69
C ASP A 185 8.26 17.76 -6.44
N GLU A 186 9.28 17.18 -5.79
CA GLU A 186 10.14 16.15 -6.37
C GLU A 186 9.50 14.75 -6.36
N VAL A 187 8.37 14.54 -5.70
CA VAL A 187 7.77 13.22 -5.53
C VAL A 187 6.49 13.10 -6.36
N LEU A 188 6.64 12.55 -7.57
CA LEU A 188 5.51 12.18 -8.42
C LEU A 188 5.18 10.70 -8.24
N GLN A 189 3.88 10.38 -8.17
CA GLN A 189 3.38 9.01 -8.06
C GLN A 189 2.28 8.76 -9.08
N SER A 190 2.15 7.51 -9.52
CA SER A 190 1.00 7.02 -10.28
C SER A 190 0.19 6.06 -9.44
N LEU A 191 -1.12 6.04 -9.66
CA LEU A 191 -1.99 4.93 -9.27
C LEU A 191 -1.95 3.90 -10.38
N VAL A 192 -1.68 2.67 -10.04
CA VAL A 192 -1.64 1.54 -10.98
C VAL A 192 -2.65 0.51 -10.51
N VAL A 193 -3.47 0.03 -11.44
CA VAL A 193 -4.56 -0.92 -11.20
C VAL A 193 -4.32 -2.17 -12.03
N TRP A 194 -4.35 -3.32 -11.39
CA TRP A 194 -4.30 -4.66 -11.98
C TRP A 194 -5.51 -5.48 -11.62
#